data_3922e5ff63c739004f4fffdd2a17965e
#
_entry.id   3922e5ff63c739004f4fffdd2a17965e
#
_cell.length_a   1.000
_cell.length_b   1.000
_cell.length_c   1.000
_cell.angle_alpha   90.00
_cell.angle_beta   90.00
_cell.angle_gamma   90.00
#
_symmetry.space_group_name_H-M   'P 1'
#
loop_
_entity.id
_entity.type
_entity.pdbx_description
1 polymer ?
#
loop_
_entity_poly.entity_id
_entity_poly.type
_entity_poly.pdbx_seq_one_letter_code
_entity_poly.pdbx_strand_id
1 'polypeptide(L)'
;MITVSIKNRKGRKWLRLRVIGHAGQAEIGQDIVCASASILTYTVAQIVKDMGVTGRLKNEPVIDIKDGCATITCMCKDKESYYEALSAYNVAQVGYSLLAHNYPQYVELKP
;
A
#
# COMPACT_ATOMS: atom_id res chain seq x y z
N MET A 1 1.79 13.09 10.48
CA MET A 1 2.81 12.23 9.82
C MET A 1 2.15 10.97 9.28
N ILE A 2 2.33 10.71 8.02
CA ILE A 2 1.89 9.46 7.39
C ILE A 2 3.06 8.48 7.41
N THR A 3 2.85 7.31 7.97
CA THR A 3 3.88 6.27 8.07
C THR A 3 3.49 5.09 7.17
N VAL A 4 4.36 4.73 6.25
CA VAL A 4 4.14 3.65 5.28
C VAL A 4 5.07 2.49 5.58
N SER A 5 4.51 1.29 5.57
CA SER A 5 5.27 0.05 5.78
C SER A 5 4.80 -1.00 4.77
N ILE A 6 5.73 -1.58 4.02
CA ILE A 6 5.47 -2.68 3.10
C ILE A 6 6.31 -3.87 3.52
N LYS A 7 5.67 -5.00 3.73
CA LYS A 7 6.34 -6.25 4.11
C LYS A 7 5.92 -7.37 3.18
N ASN A 8 6.81 -8.31 2.97
CA ASN A 8 6.52 -9.51 2.19
C ASN A 8 7.21 -10.73 2.78
N ARG A 9 6.66 -11.91 2.48
CA ARG A 9 7.25 -13.21 2.81
C ARG A 9 7.11 -14.12 1.59
N LYS A 10 8.20 -14.26 0.85
CA LYS A 10 8.21 -15.03 -0.40
C LYS A 10 7.78 -16.49 -0.19
N GLY A 11 8.25 -17.14 0.87
CA GLY A 11 7.90 -18.53 1.16
C GLY A 11 6.41 -18.75 1.41
N ARG A 12 5.70 -17.75 1.88
CA ARG A 12 4.24 -17.77 2.11
C ARG A 12 3.48 -17.07 1.00
N LYS A 13 4.16 -16.48 0.05
CA LYS A 13 3.54 -15.69 -1.03
C LYS A 13 2.63 -14.58 -0.48
N TRP A 14 3.07 -13.95 0.59
CA TRP A 14 2.32 -13.01 1.41
C TRP A 14 2.88 -11.59 1.29
N LEU A 15 1.99 -10.62 1.20
CA LEU A 15 2.33 -9.20 1.08
C LEU A 15 1.39 -8.38 1.95
N ARG A 16 1.94 -7.33 2.56
CA ARG A 16 1.15 -6.37 3.35
C ARG A 16 1.63 -4.95 3.13
N LEU A 17 0.69 -4.06 2.85
CA LEU A 17 0.87 -2.61 2.88
C LEU A 17 0.11 -2.06 4.08
N ARG A 18 0.77 -1.23 4.89
CA ARG A 18 0.12 -0.45 5.95
C ARG A 18 0.46 1.02 5.79
N VAL A 19 -0.56 1.84 5.85
CA VAL A 19 -0.43 3.30 5.80
C VAL A 19 -1.16 3.86 7.02
N ILE A 20 -0.43 4.49 7.93
CA ILE A 20 -0.98 4.93 9.21
C ILE A 20 -0.70 6.42 9.40
N GLY A 21 -1.68 7.13 9.89
CA GLY A 21 -1.59 8.53 10.26
C GLY A 21 -2.33 9.44 9.32
N HIS A 22 -2.35 10.67 9.72
CA HIS A 22 -2.96 11.75 8.94
C HIS A 22 -1.92 12.79 8.63
N ALA A 23 -2.11 13.51 7.54
CA ALA A 23 -1.36 14.71 7.28
C ALA A 23 -1.79 15.87 8.20
N GLY A 24 -2.82 15.69 9.04
CA GLY A 24 -3.27 16.70 10.00
C GLY A 24 -4.17 17.74 9.37
N GLN A 25 -4.19 18.97 9.94
CA GLN A 25 -4.99 20.04 9.38
C GLN A 25 -4.45 20.49 8.03
N ALA A 26 -5.38 20.84 7.14
CA ALA A 26 -5.12 21.16 5.74
C ALA A 26 -4.27 22.42 5.55
N GLU A 27 -2.95 22.24 5.58
CA GLU A 27 -2.04 23.13 4.87
C GLU A 27 -1.97 22.66 3.42
N ILE A 28 -1.71 23.54 2.49
CA ILE A 28 -1.73 23.26 1.05
C ILE A 28 -0.84 22.05 0.71
N GLY A 29 0.35 21.93 1.32
CA GLY A 29 1.25 20.80 1.09
C GLY A 29 0.72 19.48 1.62
N GLN A 30 -0.07 19.48 2.68
CA GLN A 30 -0.64 18.27 3.28
C GLN A 30 -1.78 17.70 2.44
N ASP A 31 -2.60 18.55 1.84
CA ASP A 31 -3.69 18.09 0.97
C ASP A 31 -3.15 17.34 -0.25
N ILE A 32 -2.07 17.83 -0.83
CA ILE A 32 -1.39 17.16 -1.95
C ILE A 32 -0.83 15.82 -1.49
N VAL A 33 -0.20 15.78 -0.33
CA VAL A 33 0.39 14.56 0.22
C VAL A 33 -0.69 13.52 0.53
N CYS A 34 -1.77 13.92 1.18
CA CYS A 34 -2.88 13.03 1.48
C CYS A 34 -3.51 12.45 0.21
N ALA A 35 -3.78 13.28 -0.78
CA ALA A 35 -4.35 12.84 -2.05
C ALA A 35 -3.41 11.87 -2.77
N SER A 36 -2.12 12.18 -2.81
CA SER A 36 -1.12 11.33 -3.45
C SER A 36 -0.96 9.99 -2.75
N ALA A 37 -0.86 9.99 -1.43
CA ALA A 37 -0.78 8.76 -0.64
C ALA A 37 -2.05 7.92 -0.79
N SER A 38 -3.21 8.55 -0.82
CA SER A 38 -4.48 7.86 -0.99
C SER A 38 -4.59 7.18 -2.34
N ILE A 39 -4.22 7.83 -3.43
CA ILE A 39 -4.31 7.20 -4.75
C ILE A 39 -3.37 6.00 -4.87
N LEU A 40 -2.17 6.07 -4.30
CA LEU A 40 -1.26 4.93 -4.28
C LEU A 40 -1.88 3.75 -3.49
N THR A 41 -2.46 4.04 -2.35
CA THR A 41 -3.09 3.04 -1.48
C THR A 41 -4.31 2.40 -2.17
N TYR A 42 -5.20 3.19 -2.74
CA TYR A 42 -6.36 2.68 -3.45
C TYR A 42 -5.98 1.90 -4.71
N THR A 43 -4.90 2.27 -5.36
CA THR A 43 -4.40 1.53 -6.53
C THR A 43 -3.97 0.12 -6.14
N VAL A 44 -3.21 -0.03 -5.07
CA VAL A 44 -2.83 -1.36 -4.56
C VAL A 44 -4.08 -2.15 -4.16
N ALA A 45 -5.01 -1.51 -3.45
CA ALA A 45 -6.25 -2.15 -3.02
C ALA A 45 -7.06 -2.68 -4.21
N GLN A 46 -7.16 -1.90 -5.26
CA GLN A 46 -7.91 -2.30 -6.46
C GLN A 46 -7.25 -3.49 -7.17
N ILE A 47 -5.92 -3.46 -7.30
CA ILE A 47 -5.18 -4.56 -7.91
C ILE A 47 -5.38 -5.86 -7.12
N VAL A 48 -5.24 -5.78 -5.80
CA VAL A 48 -5.42 -6.95 -4.92
C VAL A 48 -6.85 -7.47 -4.99
N LYS A 49 -7.85 -6.58 -5.01
CA LYS A 49 -9.24 -6.97 -5.18
C LYS A 49 -9.47 -7.69 -6.51
N ASP A 50 -8.93 -7.17 -7.58
CA ASP A 50 -9.03 -7.78 -8.92
C ASP A 50 -8.35 -9.15 -8.96
N MET A 51 -7.21 -9.30 -8.30
CA MET A 51 -6.53 -10.59 -8.18
C MET A 51 -7.39 -11.61 -7.42
N GLY A 52 -8.10 -11.17 -6.38
CA GLY A 52 -9.04 -12.02 -5.66
C GLY A 52 -10.18 -12.50 -6.55
N VAL A 53 -10.79 -11.58 -7.29
CA VAL A 53 -11.90 -11.90 -8.20
C VAL A 53 -11.47 -12.85 -9.31
N THR A 54 -10.25 -12.72 -9.82
CA THR A 54 -9.73 -13.56 -10.91
C THR A 54 -9.06 -14.86 -10.43
N GLY A 55 -9.20 -15.19 -9.14
CA GLY A 55 -8.74 -16.47 -8.61
C GLY A 55 -7.24 -16.61 -8.45
N ARG A 56 -6.51 -15.50 -8.33
CA ARG A 56 -5.06 -15.50 -8.19
C ARG A 56 -4.58 -15.48 -6.74
N LEU A 57 -5.48 -15.33 -5.80
CA LEU A 57 -5.16 -15.34 -4.37
C LEU A 57 -5.55 -16.68 -3.74
N LYS A 58 -4.82 -17.05 -2.69
CA LYS A 58 -5.06 -18.29 -1.94
C LYS A 58 -6.33 -18.20 -1.09
N ASN A 59 -6.65 -17.01 -0.58
CA ASN A 59 -7.81 -16.74 0.26
C ASN A 59 -8.25 -15.29 0.06
N GLU A 60 -9.34 -14.90 0.69
CA GLU A 60 -9.84 -13.54 0.63
C GLU A 60 -8.77 -12.55 1.09
N PRO A 61 -8.50 -11.49 0.33
CA PRO A 61 -7.58 -10.46 0.78
C PRO A 61 -8.19 -9.65 1.91
N VAL A 62 -7.32 -9.07 2.74
CA VAL A 62 -7.74 -8.11 3.74
C VAL A 62 -7.52 -6.72 3.17
N ILE A 63 -8.61 -6.01 2.89
CA ILE A 63 -8.59 -4.62 2.43
C ILE A 63 -9.37 -3.82 3.46
N ASP A 64 -8.67 -3.26 4.42
CA ASP A 64 -9.25 -2.49 5.52
C ASP A 64 -8.75 -1.06 5.41
N ILE A 65 -9.62 -0.18 4.91
CA ILE A 65 -9.30 1.23 4.70
C ILE A 65 -10.24 2.06 5.57
N LYS A 66 -9.67 2.67 6.59
CA LYS A 66 -10.36 3.58 7.51
C LYS A 66 -9.65 4.92 7.52
N ASP A 67 -10.31 5.91 8.08
CA ASP A 67 -9.69 7.21 8.28
C ASP A 67 -8.44 7.06 9.15
N GLY A 68 -7.29 7.48 8.63
CA GLY A 68 -6.01 7.40 9.33
C GLY A 68 -5.36 6.02 9.40
N CYS A 69 -5.94 4.98 8.79
CA CYS A 69 -5.33 3.65 8.81
C CYS A 69 -5.80 2.81 7.63
N ALA A 70 -4.87 2.36 6.82
CA ALA A 70 -5.13 1.43 5.73
C ALA A 70 -4.24 0.21 5.87
N THR A 71 -4.82 -0.98 5.69
CA THR A 71 -4.08 -2.24 5.66
C THR A 71 -4.57 -3.05 4.47
N ILE A 72 -3.64 -3.44 3.61
CA ILE A 72 -3.93 -4.25 2.42
C ILE A 72 -3.02 -5.45 2.46
N THR A 73 -3.59 -6.62 2.70
CA THR A 73 -2.85 -7.88 2.86
C THR A 73 -3.38 -8.90 1.87
N CYS A 74 -2.48 -9.58 1.19
CA CYS A 74 -2.87 -10.69 0.33
C CYS A 74 -1.90 -11.86 0.47
N MET A 75 -2.40 -13.05 0.16
CA MET A 75 -1.61 -14.27 0.05
C MET A 75 -1.92 -14.88 -1.30
N CYS A 76 -0.90 -15.04 -2.14
CA CYS A 76 -1.07 -15.50 -3.51
C CYS A 76 -1.06 -17.02 -3.59
N LYS A 77 -1.74 -17.57 -4.60
CA LYS A 77 -1.90 -19.02 -4.76
C LYS A 77 -0.65 -19.69 -5.31
N ASP A 78 0.13 -18.97 -6.11
CA ASP A 78 1.32 -19.51 -6.76
C ASP A 78 2.40 -18.44 -6.92
N LYS A 79 3.56 -18.88 -7.40
CA LYS A 79 4.72 -18.02 -7.54
C LYS A 79 4.50 -16.90 -8.57
N GLU A 80 3.85 -17.21 -9.67
CA GLU A 80 3.56 -16.23 -10.72
C GLU A 80 2.67 -15.10 -10.18
N SER A 81 1.58 -15.47 -9.50
CA SER A 81 0.67 -14.49 -8.89
C SER A 81 1.38 -13.68 -7.80
N TYR A 82 2.28 -14.30 -7.04
CA TYR A 82 3.06 -13.59 -6.03
C TYR A 82 3.94 -12.50 -6.66
N TYR A 83 4.65 -12.81 -7.76
CA TYR A 83 5.49 -11.81 -8.41
C TYR A 83 4.66 -10.69 -9.05
N GLU A 84 3.46 -11.00 -9.54
CA GLU A 84 2.54 -9.98 -10.04
C GLU A 84 2.12 -9.01 -8.93
N ALA A 85 1.72 -9.54 -7.79
CA ALA A 85 1.35 -8.72 -6.63
C ALA A 85 2.55 -7.94 -6.09
N LEU A 86 3.71 -8.59 -5.99
CA LEU A 86 4.94 -7.94 -5.55
C LEU A 86 5.29 -6.73 -6.41
N SER A 87 5.13 -6.85 -7.73
CA SER A 87 5.37 -5.74 -8.66
C SER A 87 4.46 -4.56 -8.34
N ALA A 88 3.19 -4.80 -8.06
CA ALA A 88 2.23 -3.74 -7.70
C ALA A 88 2.64 -3.05 -6.39
N TYR A 89 2.99 -3.82 -5.36
CA TYR A 89 3.43 -3.27 -4.09
C TYR A 89 4.74 -2.48 -4.26
N ASN A 90 5.67 -2.96 -5.07
CA ASN A 90 6.95 -2.27 -5.32
C ASN A 90 6.76 -0.96 -6.07
N VAL A 91 5.86 -0.91 -7.04
CA VAL A 91 5.53 0.33 -7.75
C VAL A 91 4.96 1.36 -6.78
N ALA A 92 4.04 0.95 -5.92
CA ALA A 92 3.50 1.83 -4.88
C ALA A 92 4.59 2.31 -3.92
N GLN A 93 5.51 1.43 -3.54
CA GLN A 93 6.64 1.79 -2.66
C GLN A 93 7.50 2.90 -3.27
N VAL A 94 7.76 2.83 -4.57
CA VAL A 94 8.47 3.91 -5.28
C VAL A 94 7.70 5.23 -5.15
N GLY A 95 6.39 5.19 -5.31
CA GLY A 95 5.54 6.38 -5.16
C GLY A 95 5.59 6.96 -3.75
N TYR A 96 5.50 6.12 -2.72
CA TYR A 96 5.63 6.58 -1.33
C TYR A 96 7.03 7.12 -1.03
N SER A 97 8.06 6.51 -1.62
CA SER A 97 9.45 7.00 -1.47
C SER A 97 9.62 8.39 -2.06
N LEU A 98 9.01 8.64 -3.22
CA LEU A 98 9.00 9.98 -3.83
C LEU A 98 8.28 10.99 -2.93
N LEU A 99 7.16 10.60 -2.33
CA LEU A 99 6.46 11.46 -1.37
C LEU A 99 7.32 11.76 -0.15
N ALA A 100 7.97 10.76 0.42
CA ALA A 100 8.83 10.93 1.59
C ALA A 100 10.05 11.80 1.26
N HIS A 101 10.60 11.68 0.06
CA HIS A 101 11.71 12.50 -0.39
C HIS A 101 11.31 13.97 -0.58
N ASN A 102 10.16 14.23 -1.18
CA ASN A 102 9.69 15.58 -1.47
C ASN A 102 9.00 16.25 -0.27
N TYR A 103 8.40 15.46 0.61
CA TYR A 103 7.63 15.95 1.76
C TYR A 103 8.03 15.21 3.04
N PRO A 104 9.33 15.28 3.43
CA PRO A 104 9.83 14.48 4.56
C PRO A 104 9.19 14.81 5.90
N GLN A 105 8.63 16.01 6.04
CA GLN A 105 7.93 16.41 7.26
C GLN A 105 6.54 15.78 7.39
N TYR A 106 6.02 15.19 6.31
CA TYR A 106 4.66 14.63 6.30
C TYR A 106 4.60 13.12 6.04
N VAL A 107 5.64 12.53 5.44
CA VAL A 107 5.65 11.11 5.07
C VAL A 107 6.98 10.48 5.45
N GLU A 108 6.91 9.31 6.08
CA GLU A 108 8.08 8.47 6.30
C GLU A 108 7.79 7.02 5.92
N LEU A 109 8.81 6.31 5.46
CA LEU A 109 8.74 4.87 5.22
C LEU A 109 9.45 4.17 6.37
N LYS A 110 8.82 3.10 6.89
CA LYS A 110 9.44 2.23 7.88
C LYS A 110 9.78 0.88 7.26
N PRO A 111 10.94 0.32 7.63
CA PRO A 111 11.32 -1.02 7.18
C PRO A 111 10.41 -2.13 7.70
#